data_dc4c5409e37925f075d4e12444483661
#
_entry.id   dc4c5409e37925f075d4e12444483661
#
_cell.length_a   1.000
_cell.length_b   1.000
_cell.length_c   1.000
_cell.angle_alpha   90.00
_cell.angle_beta   90.00
_cell.angle_gamma   90.00
#
_symmetry.space_group_name_H-M   'P 1'
#
loop_
_entity.id
_entity.type
_entity.pdbx_description
1 polymer ?
#
loop_
_entity_poly.entity_id
_entity_poly.type
_entity_poly.pdbx_seq_one_letter_code
_entity_poly.pdbx_strand_id
1 'polypeptide(L)'
;MLYPIGIQNLEDIHRGGYVYVDKTALIYKLASTGKYYVLGRPRRFGKSLLISTMEAYFQGKKELFDGLAVASLEKNWIEYPVLHLDFSGRAYNEMDVVTKTLDDALRKWEKEYGSENRSDIPGIRFGNVIEAAYRKSGRQVVILVDEAESIKKLAEANGLSEDECRQKIAMMYIILELMGEYVEV
;
A
#
# COMPACT_ATOMS: atom_id res chain seq x y z
N MET A 1 10.88 -25.86 -14.23
CA MET A 1 10.20 -24.57 -14.17
C MET A 1 9.29 -24.60 -12.95
N LEU A 2 9.51 -23.73 -11.95
CA LEU A 2 8.75 -23.72 -10.69
C LEU A 2 7.63 -22.68 -10.77
N TYR A 3 6.39 -23.06 -10.46
CA TYR A 3 5.25 -22.16 -10.45
C TYR A 3 4.98 -21.62 -9.04
N PRO A 4 4.71 -20.32 -8.85
CA PRO A 4 4.52 -19.69 -7.55
C PRO A 4 3.12 -19.95 -6.99
N ILE A 5 2.82 -21.20 -6.58
CA ILE A 5 1.50 -21.54 -6.03
C ILE A 5 1.38 -20.91 -4.63
N GLY A 6 0.46 -19.94 -4.49
CA GLY A 6 0.20 -19.25 -3.21
C GLY A 6 1.23 -18.20 -2.82
N ILE A 7 2.27 -17.95 -3.61
CA ILE A 7 3.26 -16.92 -3.36
C ILE A 7 2.73 -15.58 -3.89
N GLN A 8 2.68 -14.56 -3.04
CA GLN A 8 2.12 -13.25 -3.33
C GLN A 8 3.14 -12.11 -3.17
N ASN A 9 4.41 -12.45 -2.95
CA ASN A 9 5.49 -11.50 -2.75
C ASN A 9 6.52 -11.62 -3.89
N LEU A 10 6.91 -10.49 -4.50
CA LEU A 10 7.87 -10.46 -5.60
C LEU A 10 9.25 -10.98 -5.17
N GLU A 11 9.70 -10.60 -3.99
CA GLU A 11 11.01 -11.00 -3.47
C GLU A 11 11.11 -12.50 -3.28
N ASP A 12 10.04 -13.13 -2.77
CA ASP A 12 9.97 -14.59 -2.61
C ASP A 12 9.96 -15.30 -3.97
N ILE A 13 9.24 -14.75 -4.96
CA ILE A 13 9.24 -15.27 -6.34
C ILE A 13 10.67 -15.22 -6.91
N HIS A 14 11.33 -14.08 -6.78
CA HIS A 14 12.67 -13.87 -7.30
C HIS A 14 13.70 -14.79 -6.61
N ARG A 15 13.72 -14.83 -5.28
CA ARG A 15 14.63 -15.66 -4.48
C ARG A 15 14.42 -17.17 -4.71
N GLY A 16 13.17 -17.57 -4.87
CA GLY A 16 12.82 -18.98 -5.10
C GLY A 16 12.99 -19.44 -6.54
N GLY A 17 13.36 -18.56 -7.47
CA GLY A 17 13.50 -18.89 -8.89
C GLY A 17 12.17 -19.32 -9.55
N TYR A 18 11.06 -18.80 -9.06
CA TYR A 18 9.73 -19.08 -9.60
C TYR A 18 9.48 -18.29 -10.88
N VAL A 19 8.58 -18.83 -11.69
CA VAL A 19 8.10 -18.13 -12.90
C VAL A 19 7.34 -16.87 -12.51
N TYR A 20 7.76 -15.75 -13.08
CA TYR A 20 7.04 -14.48 -12.99
C TYR A 20 6.51 -14.08 -14.35
N VAL A 21 5.20 -13.80 -14.44
CA VAL A 21 4.60 -13.23 -15.65
C VAL A 21 4.81 -11.73 -15.61
N ASP A 22 5.78 -11.26 -16.38
CA ASP A 22 6.18 -9.87 -16.37
C ASP A 22 5.09 -8.93 -16.87
N LYS A 23 4.64 -8.05 -16.00
CA LYS A 23 3.74 -6.91 -16.26
C LYS A 23 4.31 -5.60 -15.72
N THR A 24 5.60 -5.57 -15.45
CA THR A 24 6.24 -4.43 -14.78
C THR A 24 6.25 -3.16 -15.62
N ALA A 25 6.14 -3.26 -16.95
CA ALA A 25 5.91 -2.09 -17.81
C ALA A 25 4.63 -1.32 -17.45
N LEU A 26 3.59 -2.02 -16.95
CA LEU A 26 2.37 -1.36 -16.46
C LEU A 26 2.61 -0.62 -15.15
N ILE A 27 3.47 -1.13 -14.28
CA ILE A 27 3.86 -0.46 -13.03
C ILE A 27 4.56 0.86 -13.35
N TYR A 28 5.53 0.84 -14.27
CA TYR A 28 6.19 2.05 -14.74
C TYR A 28 5.19 3.07 -15.30
N LYS A 29 4.25 2.61 -16.13
CA LYS A 29 3.19 3.46 -16.65
C LYS A 29 2.33 4.05 -15.52
N LEU A 30 1.87 3.26 -14.55
CA LEU A 30 1.10 3.73 -13.41
C LEU A 30 1.89 4.80 -12.62
N ALA A 31 3.14 4.51 -12.28
CA ALA A 31 4.00 5.43 -11.54
C ALA A 31 4.26 6.77 -12.25
N SER A 32 4.24 6.77 -13.60
CA SER A 32 4.54 7.96 -14.41
C SER A 32 3.32 8.74 -14.89
N THR A 33 2.09 8.21 -14.80
CA THR A 33 0.91 8.83 -15.45
C THR A 33 -0.15 9.34 -14.48
N GLY A 34 -0.12 9.00 -13.20
CA GLY A 34 -1.14 9.48 -12.27
C GLY A 34 -0.77 9.25 -10.81
N LYS A 35 -1.62 9.75 -9.92
CA LYS A 35 -1.37 9.74 -8.47
C LYS A 35 -2.26 8.76 -7.72
N TYR A 36 -3.50 8.54 -8.19
CA TYR A 36 -4.51 7.74 -7.49
C TYR A 36 -5.00 6.62 -8.37
N TYR A 37 -4.96 5.41 -7.85
CA TYR A 37 -5.42 4.23 -8.56
C TYR A 37 -6.24 3.32 -7.66
N VAL A 38 -7.35 2.85 -8.17
CA VAL A 38 -8.16 1.79 -7.56
C VAL A 38 -8.16 0.59 -8.50
N LEU A 39 -7.71 -0.56 -7.99
CA LEU A 39 -7.67 -1.79 -8.76
C LEU A 39 -8.82 -2.72 -8.34
N GLY A 40 -9.91 -2.69 -9.09
CA GLY A 40 -11.02 -3.63 -8.95
C GLY A 40 -10.75 -4.93 -9.71
N ARG A 41 -10.28 -5.97 -9.03
CA ARG A 41 -10.09 -7.31 -9.60
C ARG A 41 -10.67 -8.39 -8.69
N PRO A 42 -11.20 -9.49 -9.23
CA PRO A 42 -11.62 -10.64 -8.43
C PRO A 42 -10.48 -11.17 -7.54
N ARG A 43 -10.83 -11.89 -6.48
CA ARG A 43 -9.86 -12.61 -5.66
C ARG A 43 -9.02 -13.57 -6.52
N ARG A 44 -7.76 -13.81 -6.15
CA ARG A 44 -6.79 -14.67 -6.84
C ARG A 44 -6.32 -14.19 -8.21
N PHE A 45 -6.58 -12.94 -8.58
CA PHE A 45 -6.08 -12.32 -9.81
C PHE A 45 -4.80 -11.50 -9.63
N GLY A 46 -3.99 -11.85 -8.61
CA GLY A 46 -2.65 -11.29 -8.41
C GLY A 46 -2.63 -9.85 -7.89
N LYS A 47 -3.65 -9.38 -7.15
CA LYS A 47 -3.66 -8.04 -6.52
C LYS A 47 -2.49 -7.89 -5.56
N SER A 48 -2.34 -8.78 -4.59
CA SER A 48 -1.28 -8.70 -3.58
C SER A 48 0.11 -8.80 -4.18
N LEU A 49 0.28 -9.64 -5.24
CA LEU A 49 1.55 -9.69 -5.96
C LEU A 49 1.83 -8.36 -6.68
N LEU A 50 0.83 -7.71 -7.27
CA LEU A 50 1.00 -6.38 -7.88
C LEU A 50 1.39 -5.35 -6.81
N ILE A 51 0.70 -5.32 -5.67
CA ILE A 51 1.03 -4.43 -4.55
C ILE A 51 2.46 -4.66 -4.06
N SER A 52 2.86 -5.92 -3.84
CA SER A 52 4.24 -6.27 -3.47
C SER A 52 5.26 -5.83 -4.53
N THR A 53 4.91 -5.95 -5.82
CA THR A 53 5.80 -5.50 -6.91
C THR A 53 5.91 -3.97 -6.94
N MET A 54 4.80 -3.25 -6.72
CA MET A 54 4.82 -1.78 -6.59
C MET A 54 5.62 -1.34 -5.37
N GLU A 55 5.46 -2.01 -4.24
CA GLU A 55 6.25 -1.73 -3.03
C GLU A 55 7.75 -1.85 -3.31
N ALA A 56 8.19 -2.96 -3.90
CA ALA A 56 9.59 -3.17 -4.27
C ALA A 56 10.09 -2.11 -5.27
N TYR A 57 9.26 -1.72 -6.25
CA TYR A 57 9.59 -0.69 -7.22
C TYR A 57 9.81 0.68 -6.56
N PHE A 58 8.87 1.12 -5.72
CA PHE A 58 8.98 2.41 -5.03
C PHE A 58 10.03 2.42 -3.90
N GLN A 59 10.39 1.25 -3.37
CA GLN A 59 11.54 1.10 -2.46
C GLN A 59 12.89 1.10 -3.20
N GLY A 60 12.92 1.25 -4.53
CA GLY A 60 14.14 1.31 -5.31
C GLY A 60 14.92 -0.02 -5.38
N LYS A 61 14.28 -1.17 -5.10
CA LYS A 61 14.90 -2.51 -5.09
C LYS A 61 15.17 -3.01 -6.52
N LYS A 62 16.06 -2.32 -7.22
CA LYS A 62 16.38 -2.56 -8.63
C LYS A 62 16.72 -4.02 -8.93
N GLU A 63 17.44 -4.68 -8.03
CA GLU A 63 17.90 -6.06 -8.19
C GLU A 63 16.78 -7.08 -8.38
N LEU A 64 15.59 -6.80 -7.86
CA LEU A 64 14.40 -7.66 -8.02
C LEU A 64 13.78 -7.57 -9.42
N PHE A 65 14.20 -6.60 -10.21
CA PHE A 65 13.66 -6.31 -11.53
C PHE A 65 14.62 -6.63 -12.67
N ASP A 66 15.75 -7.23 -12.37
CA ASP A 66 16.73 -7.60 -13.39
C ASP A 66 16.11 -8.56 -14.42
N GLY A 67 16.22 -8.21 -15.70
CA GLY A 67 15.63 -8.97 -16.80
C GLY A 67 14.13 -8.71 -17.02
N LEU A 68 13.47 -7.88 -16.20
CA LEU A 68 12.08 -7.49 -16.38
C LEU A 68 11.96 -6.20 -17.20
N ALA A 69 10.80 -5.99 -17.81
CA ALA A 69 10.54 -4.86 -18.73
C ALA A 69 10.82 -3.49 -18.08
N VAL A 70 10.46 -3.30 -16.81
CA VAL A 70 10.69 -2.04 -16.10
C VAL A 70 12.18 -1.68 -15.98
N ALA A 71 13.07 -2.67 -15.92
CA ALA A 71 14.51 -2.41 -15.80
C ALA A 71 15.06 -1.63 -17.00
N SER A 72 14.44 -1.77 -18.18
CA SER A 72 14.80 -1.00 -19.38
C SER A 72 14.17 0.39 -19.44
N LEU A 73 13.03 0.57 -18.75
CA LEU A 73 12.24 1.81 -18.76
C LEU A 73 12.68 2.78 -17.65
N GLU A 74 12.88 2.25 -16.44
CA GLU A 74 13.29 3.05 -15.28
C GLU A 74 14.79 3.30 -15.28
N LYS A 75 15.18 4.55 -15.17
CA LYS A 75 16.59 4.97 -15.20
C LYS A 75 17.12 5.33 -13.82
N ASN A 76 16.28 5.88 -12.98
CA ASN A 76 16.72 6.57 -11.75
C ASN A 76 16.60 5.69 -10.50
N TRP A 77 15.67 4.75 -10.48
CA TRP A 77 15.41 3.85 -9.32
C TRP A 77 15.37 4.61 -8.00
N ILE A 78 14.55 5.65 -7.97
CA ILE A 78 14.42 6.51 -6.79
C ILE A 78 13.73 5.74 -5.68
N GLU A 79 14.30 5.81 -4.47
CA GLU A 79 13.69 5.26 -3.27
C GLU A 79 12.71 6.26 -2.67
N TYR A 80 11.46 5.82 -2.48
CA TYR A 80 10.39 6.57 -1.83
C TYR A 80 10.02 5.91 -0.51
N PRO A 81 9.60 6.66 0.52
CA PRO A 81 8.95 6.07 1.69
C PRO A 81 7.64 5.42 1.28
N VAL A 82 7.48 4.14 1.62
CA VAL A 82 6.28 3.36 1.29
C VAL A 82 5.55 2.97 2.57
N LEU A 83 4.30 3.39 2.69
CA LEU A 83 3.38 3.01 3.76
C LEU A 83 2.42 1.95 3.21
N HIS A 84 2.68 0.68 3.50
CA HIS A 84 1.85 -0.43 3.03
C HIS A 84 0.90 -0.91 4.13
N LEU A 85 -0.41 -0.74 3.91
CA LEU A 85 -1.50 -1.26 4.73
C LEU A 85 -2.00 -2.56 4.11
N ASP A 86 -1.72 -3.67 4.78
CA ASP A 86 -2.17 -4.99 4.37
C ASP A 86 -3.31 -5.46 5.30
N PHE A 87 -4.50 -5.58 4.73
CA PHE A 87 -5.67 -6.13 5.38
C PHE A 87 -5.96 -7.58 4.95
N SER A 88 -5.01 -8.24 4.28
CA SER A 88 -5.10 -9.66 3.98
C SER A 88 -4.76 -10.53 5.22
N GLY A 89 -5.24 -11.74 5.26
CA GLY A 89 -4.75 -12.77 6.17
C GLY A 89 -5.28 -12.77 7.62
N ARG A 90 -6.10 -11.81 8.04
CA ARG A 90 -6.81 -11.88 9.33
C ARG A 90 -8.30 -12.15 9.08
N ALA A 91 -8.93 -12.94 9.95
CA ALA A 91 -10.39 -13.09 9.96
C ALA A 91 -10.99 -11.77 10.47
N TYR A 92 -11.30 -10.86 9.56
CA TYR A 92 -11.95 -9.58 9.88
C TYR A 92 -13.43 -9.83 10.17
N ASN A 93 -13.73 -10.42 11.32
CA ASN A 93 -15.10 -10.61 11.78
C ASN A 93 -15.57 -9.45 12.68
N GLU A 94 -14.64 -8.58 13.09
CA GLU A 94 -14.90 -7.48 14.02
C GLU A 94 -14.15 -6.21 13.59
N MET A 95 -14.79 -5.05 13.74
CA MET A 95 -14.21 -3.73 13.44
C MET A 95 -12.95 -3.44 14.28
N ASP A 96 -12.85 -4.04 15.46
CA ASP A 96 -11.69 -3.93 16.35
C ASP A 96 -10.40 -4.45 15.69
N VAL A 97 -10.50 -5.45 14.82
CA VAL A 97 -9.34 -6.03 14.12
C VAL A 97 -8.78 -5.02 13.10
N VAL A 98 -9.66 -4.29 12.40
CA VAL A 98 -9.26 -3.23 11.45
C VAL A 98 -8.55 -2.11 12.21
N THR A 99 -9.13 -1.66 13.31
CA THR A 99 -8.57 -0.59 14.16
C THR A 99 -7.21 -1.00 14.72
N LYS A 100 -7.08 -2.22 15.22
CA LYS A 100 -5.80 -2.76 15.73
C LYS A 100 -4.75 -2.87 14.63
N THR A 101 -5.13 -3.35 13.44
CA THR A 101 -4.20 -3.45 12.30
C THR A 101 -3.66 -2.09 11.91
N LEU A 102 -4.53 -1.07 11.87
CA LEU A 102 -4.12 0.30 11.59
C LEU A 102 -3.22 0.87 12.70
N ASP A 103 -3.57 0.64 13.98
CA ASP A 103 -2.77 1.10 15.12
C ASP A 103 -1.37 0.46 15.12
N ASP A 104 -1.28 -0.85 14.87
CA ASP A 104 0.00 -1.55 14.76
C ASP A 104 0.87 -0.99 13.63
N ALA A 105 0.26 -0.71 12.47
CA ALA A 105 0.96 -0.09 11.35
C ALA A 105 1.44 1.32 11.70
N LEU A 106 0.56 2.14 12.31
CA LEU A 106 0.90 3.50 12.74
C LEU A 106 2.07 3.51 13.73
N ARG A 107 2.05 2.66 14.76
CA ARG A 107 3.13 2.55 15.74
C ARG A 107 4.48 2.19 15.09
N LYS A 108 4.46 1.30 14.09
CA LYS A 108 5.64 0.93 13.34
C LYS A 108 6.21 2.13 12.59
N TRP A 109 5.37 2.85 11.84
CA TRP A 109 5.80 3.99 11.05
C TRP A 109 6.17 5.21 11.89
N GLU A 110 5.46 5.46 13.00
CA GLU A 110 5.82 6.51 13.98
C GLU A 110 7.25 6.30 14.49
N LYS A 111 7.60 5.06 14.82
CA LYS A 111 8.95 4.71 15.23
C LYS A 111 9.97 4.86 14.09
N GLU A 112 9.60 4.41 12.88
CA GLU A 112 10.47 4.42 11.70
C GLU A 112 10.80 5.83 11.24
N TYR A 113 9.79 6.70 11.17
CA TYR A 113 9.95 8.06 10.66
C TYR A 113 10.16 9.11 11.76
N GLY A 114 10.08 8.73 13.02
CA GLY A 114 10.29 9.64 14.14
C GLY A 114 9.13 10.63 14.34
N SER A 115 7.90 10.19 14.03
CA SER A 115 6.71 10.99 14.25
C SER A 115 6.37 11.03 15.73
N GLU A 116 6.49 12.22 16.35
CA GLU A 116 6.01 12.46 17.72
C GLU A 116 4.49 12.67 17.66
N ASN A 117 3.75 11.69 18.14
CA ASN A 117 2.30 11.76 18.11
C ASN A 117 1.69 11.95 19.49
N ARG A 118 0.81 12.96 19.59
CA ARG A 118 0.05 13.28 20.82
C ARG A 118 -1.45 13.05 20.67
N SER A 119 -1.90 12.47 19.55
CA SER A 119 -3.30 12.26 19.25
C SER A 119 -3.66 10.79 19.31
N ASP A 120 -4.83 10.47 19.88
CA ASP A 120 -5.43 9.12 19.83
C ASP A 120 -6.24 8.89 18.55
N ILE A 121 -6.39 9.91 17.69
CA ILE A 121 -7.16 9.84 16.46
C ILE A 121 -6.29 9.26 15.33
N PRO A 122 -6.63 8.07 14.79
CA PRO A 122 -5.79 7.40 13.78
C PRO A 122 -5.50 8.25 12.53
N GLY A 123 -6.49 9.02 12.05
CA GLY A 123 -6.31 9.90 10.89
C GLY A 123 -5.27 11.00 11.12
N ILE A 124 -5.26 11.63 12.30
CA ILE A 124 -4.26 12.64 12.67
C ILE A 124 -2.88 12.00 12.76
N ARG A 125 -2.78 10.81 13.39
CA ARG A 125 -1.55 10.05 13.48
C ARG A 125 -0.98 9.73 12.11
N PHE A 126 -1.83 9.29 11.19
CA PHE A 126 -1.42 8.95 9.84
C PHE A 126 -0.90 10.18 9.09
N GLY A 127 -1.59 11.32 9.18
CA GLY A 127 -1.11 12.58 8.61
C GLY A 127 0.28 12.97 9.14
N ASN A 128 0.50 12.86 10.46
CA ASN A 128 1.79 13.14 11.09
C ASN A 128 2.90 12.18 10.60
N VAL A 129 2.57 10.91 10.38
CA VAL A 129 3.51 9.91 9.83
C VAL A 129 3.90 10.28 8.40
N ILE A 130 2.93 10.66 7.56
CA ILE A 130 3.20 11.09 6.17
C ILE A 130 4.14 12.30 6.17
N GLU A 131 3.83 13.32 6.98
CA GLU A 131 4.67 14.52 7.09
C GLU A 131 6.08 14.17 7.57
N ALA A 132 6.22 13.32 8.59
CA ALA A 132 7.52 12.89 9.11
C ALA A 132 8.31 12.09 8.06
N ALA A 133 7.65 11.19 7.33
CA ALA A 133 8.27 10.43 6.24
C ALA A 133 8.75 11.34 5.10
N TYR A 134 7.91 12.31 4.70
CA TYR A 134 8.28 13.31 3.71
C TYR A 134 9.48 14.16 4.18
N ARG A 135 9.45 14.70 5.39
CA ARG A 135 10.55 15.51 5.94
C ARG A 135 11.87 14.71 6.02
N LYS A 136 11.78 13.44 6.41
CA LYS A 136 12.95 12.56 6.55
C LYS A 136 13.59 12.21 5.21
N SER A 137 12.78 11.94 4.20
CA SER A 137 13.24 11.47 2.88
C SER A 137 13.45 12.60 1.86
N GLY A 138 12.77 13.75 2.03
CA GLY A 138 12.66 14.78 0.99
C GLY A 138 11.90 14.30 -0.25
N ARG A 139 11.12 13.21 -0.14
CA ARG A 139 10.42 12.54 -1.23
C ARG A 139 8.94 12.37 -0.91
N GLN A 140 8.13 12.33 -1.96
CA GLN A 140 6.71 12.01 -1.84
C GLN A 140 6.54 10.64 -1.17
N VAL A 141 5.47 10.50 -0.38
CA VAL A 141 5.15 9.25 0.31
C VAL A 141 4.21 8.43 -0.56
N VAL A 142 4.56 7.16 -0.77
CA VAL A 142 3.71 6.21 -1.48
C VAL A 142 2.88 5.43 -0.48
N ILE A 143 1.57 5.34 -0.73
CA ILE A 143 0.66 4.58 0.12
C ILE A 143 0.07 3.45 -0.71
N LEU A 144 0.22 2.23 -0.20
CA LEU A 144 -0.33 1.02 -0.80
C LEU A 144 -1.32 0.41 0.17
N VAL A 145 -2.51 0.05 -0.33
CA VAL A 145 -3.56 -0.60 0.49
C VAL A 145 -4.00 -1.87 -0.20
N ASP A 146 -3.79 -3.01 0.45
CA ASP A 146 -4.28 -4.31 -0.03
C ASP A 146 -5.55 -4.73 0.72
N GLU A 147 -6.47 -5.39 0.00
CA GLU A 147 -7.75 -5.93 0.51
C GLU A 147 -8.70 -4.88 1.13
N ALA A 148 -8.69 -3.62 0.68
CA ALA A 148 -9.63 -2.58 1.12
C ALA A 148 -11.12 -2.99 0.97
N GLU A 149 -11.46 -3.84 -0.01
CA GLU A 149 -12.81 -4.41 -0.18
C GLU A 149 -13.26 -5.26 1.02
N SER A 150 -12.34 -5.86 1.75
CA SER A 150 -12.66 -6.66 2.94
C SER A 150 -13.21 -5.80 4.07
N ILE A 151 -12.73 -4.57 4.20
CA ILE A 151 -13.21 -3.59 5.17
C ILE A 151 -14.62 -3.13 4.82
N LYS A 152 -14.89 -2.87 3.53
CA LYS A 152 -16.23 -2.49 3.08
C LYS A 152 -17.25 -3.59 3.38
N LYS A 153 -16.95 -4.83 3.05
CA LYS A 153 -17.83 -5.98 3.34
C LYS A 153 -18.07 -6.18 4.82
N LEU A 154 -17.05 -5.97 5.66
CA LEU A 154 -17.20 -6.05 7.10
C LEU A 154 -18.11 -4.97 7.64
N ALA A 155 -17.97 -3.75 7.15
CA ALA A 155 -18.83 -2.64 7.54
C ALA A 155 -20.30 -2.91 7.16
N GLU A 156 -20.55 -3.40 5.94
CA GLU A 156 -21.87 -3.82 5.48
C GLU A 156 -22.45 -4.96 6.33
N ALA A 157 -21.64 -5.98 6.67
CA ALA A 157 -22.06 -7.11 7.49
C ALA A 157 -22.41 -6.73 8.96
N ASN A 158 -21.83 -5.64 9.46
CA ASN A 158 -22.12 -5.10 10.79
C ASN A 158 -23.25 -4.06 10.79
N GLY A 159 -24.01 -3.96 9.69
CA GLY A 159 -25.19 -3.10 9.59
C GLY A 159 -24.86 -1.61 9.59
N LEU A 160 -23.63 -1.25 9.27
CA LEU A 160 -23.27 0.15 9.06
C LEU A 160 -23.91 0.64 7.77
N SER A 161 -24.59 1.78 7.84
CA SER A 161 -25.12 2.44 6.65
C SER A 161 -24.00 2.80 5.68
N GLU A 162 -24.35 2.99 4.42
CA GLU A 162 -23.35 3.39 3.40
C GLU A 162 -22.63 4.70 3.80
N ASP A 163 -23.31 5.60 4.49
CA ASP A 163 -22.75 6.85 5.00
C ASP A 163 -21.82 6.62 6.22
N GLU A 164 -22.17 5.71 7.13
CA GLU A 164 -21.27 5.31 8.23
C GLU A 164 -20.08 4.51 7.73
N CYS A 165 -20.28 3.66 6.72
CA CYS A 165 -19.20 3.02 5.99
C CYS A 165 -18.32 4.06 5.30
N ARG A 166 -18.92 5.04 4.64
CA ARG A 166 -18.18 6.16 4.04
C ARG A 166 -17.47 6.99 5.08
N GLN A 167 -18.05 7.27 6.25
CA GLN A 167 -17.38 8.02 7.32
C GLN A 167 -16.25 7.22 7.96
N LYS A 168 -16.40 5.92 8.16
CA LYS A 168 -15.33 5.05 8.68
C LYS A 168 -14.29 4.69 7.61
N ILE A 169 -14.73 4.54 6.35
CA ILE A 169 -13.86 4.45 5.18
C ILE A 169 -13.36 5.85 4.80
N ALA A 170 -14.12 6.93 4.99
CA ALA A 170 -13.65 8.30 4.80
C ALA A 170 -12.58 8.68 5.81
N MET A 171 -12.48 8.04 6.96
CA MET A 171 -11.20 8.08 7.70
C MET A 171 -10.04 7.49 6.88
N MET A 172 -10.29 6.48 6.06
CA MET A 172 -9.31 6.00 5.07
C MET A 172 -9.28 6.87 3.79
N TYR A 173 -10.41 7.45 3.36
CA TYR A 173 -10.51 8.39 2.23
C TYR A 173 -10.04 9.81 2.60
N ILE A 174 -10.25 10.28 3.81
CA ILE A 174 -9.60 11.49 4.36
C ILE A 174 -8.08 11.32 4.38
N ILE A 175 -7.61 10.14 4.65
CA ILE A 175 -6.21 9.78 4.48
C ILE A 175 -5.78 9.96 3.01
N LEU A 176 -6.63 9.60 2.05
CA LEU A 176 -6.37 9.79 0.62
C LEU A 176 -6.62 11.24 0.14
N GLU A 177 -7.57 11.97 0.72
CA GLU A 177 -7.84 13.39 0.41
C GLU A 177 -6.82 14.34 1.05
N LEU A 178 -6.40 14.11 2.29
CA LEU A 178 -5.29 14.85 2.91
C LEU A 178 -3.98 14.66 2.14
N MET A 179 -3.82 13.54 1.44
CA MET A 179 -2.71 13.36 0.50
C MET A 179 -2.81 14.25 -0.75
N GLY A 180 -4.01 14.66 -1.15
CA GLY A 180 -4.22 15.60 -2.25
C GLY A 180 -3.69 17.01 -1.94
N GLU A 181 -3.70 17.44 -0.70
CA GLU A 181 -3.19 18.75 -0.28
C GLU A 181 -1.66 18.79 -0.10
N TYR A 182 -1.02 17.64 0.18
CA TYR A 182 0.44 17.55 0.32
C TYR A 182 1.17 17.10 -0.95
N VAL A 183 0.46 16.93 -2.06
CA VAL A 183 0.99 16.55 -3.38
C VAL A 183 0.77 17.69 -4.37
N GLU A 184 1.06 18.93 -3.98
CA GLU A 184 1.24 19.99 -4.97
C GLU A 184 2.65 19.93 -5.57
N VAL A 185 2.65 19.94 -6.89
CA VAL A 185 3.66 19.94 -7.95
C VAL A 185 4.92 20.73 -7.62
#